data_77e6c27652f70139de802a636acc0809
#
_entry.id   77e6c27652f70139de802a636acc0809
#
_cell.length_a   1.000
_cell.length_b   1.000
_cell.length_c   1.000
_cell.angle_alpha   90.00
_cell.angle_beta   90.00
_cell.angle_gamma   90.00
#
_symmetry.space_group_name_H-M   'P 1'
#
loop_
_entity.id
_entity.type
_entity.pdbx_description
1 polymer ?
#
loop_
_entity_poly.entity_id
_entity_poly.type
_entity_poly.pdbx_seq_one_letter_code
_entity_poly.pdbx_strand_id
1 'polypeptide(L)'
;MVAKSLRRGGFIALLLVGSAVAGTVTETMLDNGMKVIVKEDHRAPVVVSQVWYKVGASYETDGITGISHMLEHMMFKGTEKYGPNEFSEIISENGGRENAFTGQDYTAYFQRLEKSRLPIALELEADRMRNLTLPEAEFLKERDVVTEERRMRTEDKPTSLTYEQFMATAFQTSPYHHPIIGWMDDIRNYDIQDLRRWYRMWYAPNNATLVIAGDVEATAVIAMAKEHFGPLKPSTLEPPKSRKEVKQLGPREV
;
A
#
# COMPACT_ATOMS: atom_id res chain seq x y z
N MET A 1 20.32 -81.62 7.42
CA MET A 1 19.70 -80.38 7.93
C MET A 1 20.57 -79.22 7.45
N VAL A 2 20.09 -78.44 6.46
CA VAL A 2 20.83 -77.31 5.87
C VAL A 2 20.16 -76.04 6.30
N ALA A 3 20.80 -75.24 7.11
CA ALA A 3 20.27 -73.91 7.56
C ALA A 3 20.47 -72.85 6.48
N LYS A 4 19.39 -72.27 5.97
CA LYS A 4 19.41 -71.10 5.06
C LYS A 4 19.57 -69.80 5.85
N SER A 5 20.68 -69.12 5.63
CA SER A 5 20.97 -67.78 6.12
C SER A 5 20.20 -66.76 5.28
N LEU A 6 19.22 -66.01 5.88
CA LEU A 6 18.62 -64.86 5.26
C LEU A 6 19.50 -63.60 5.49
N ARG A 7 20.12 -63.07 4.44
CA ARG A 7 20.74 -61.75 4.46
C ARG A 7 19.64 -60.66 4.34
N ARG A 8 19.43 -59.88 5.41
CA ARG A 8 18.61 -58.64 5.39
C ARG A 8 19.45 -57.52 4.78
N GLY A 9 19.15 -57.14 3.56
CA GLY A 9 19.68 -55.91 2.95
C GLY A 9 18.95 -54.72 3.50
N GLY A 10 19.59 -53.87 4.29
CA GLY A 10 19.05 -52.60 4.73
C GLY A 10 19.18 -51.57 3.62
N PHE A 11 18.04 -51.05 3.14
CA PHE A 11 17.99 -49.87 2.27
C PHE A 11 18.15 -48.62 3.15
N ILE A 12 19.28 -47.93 3.04
CA ILE A 12 19.46 -46.59 3.63
C ILE A 12 18.90 -45.59 2.62
N ALA A 13 17.72 -45.04 2.91
CA ALA A 13 17.20 -43.93 2.17
C ALA A 13 17.90 -42.64 2.60
N LEU A 14 18.75 -42.11 1.71
CA LEU A 14 19.40 -40.82 1.91
C LEU A 14 18.38 -39.73 1.70
N LEU A 15 17.85 -39.16 2.78
CA LEU A 15 17.01 -37.95 2.76
C LEU A 15 17.94 -36.76 2.43
N LEU A 16 17.94 -36.33 1.18
CA LEU A 16 18.50 -35.03 0.78
C LEU A 16 17.57 -33.92 1.35
N VAL A 17 17.94 -33.39 2.50
CA VAL A 17 17.38 -32.16 3.03
C VAL A 17 17.95 -31.04 2.18
N GLY A 18 17.22 -30.63 1.15
CA GLY A 18 17.51 -29.41 0.40
C GLY A 18 17.42 -28.22 1.36
N SER A 19 18.53 -27.54 1.62
CA SER A 19 18.55 -26.26 2.31
C SER A 19 17.74 -25.29 1.47
N ALA A 20 16.58 -24.86 1.95
CA ALA A 20 15.87 -23.73 1.38
C ALA A 20 16.76 -22.50 1.57
N VAL A 21 17.38 -22.03 0.51
CA VAL A 21 18.09 -20.74 0.51
C VAL A 21 17.00 -19.68 0.64
N ALA A 22 16.89 -19.08 1.82
CA ALA A 22 16.07 -17.90 1.99
C ALA A 22 16.64 -16.82 1.06
N GLY A 23 15.81 -16.35 0.10
CA GLY A 23 16.25 -15.34 -0.88
C GLY A 23 16.82 -14.12 -0.17
N THR A 24 17.90 -13.58 -0.72
CA THR A 24 18.60 -12.41 -0.18
C THR A 24 17.67 -11.19 -0.23
N VAL A 25 17.59 -10.44 0.87
CA VAL A 25 16.92 -9.15 0.92
C VAL A 25 17.97 -8.06 0.85
N THR A 26 17.85 -7.18 -0.14
CA THR A 26 18.73 -6.02 -0.31
C THR A 26 17.94 -4.75 0.01
N GLU A 27 18.50 -3.90 0.86
CA GLU A 27 17.92 -2.60 1.21
C GLU A 27 18.87 -1.47 0.81
N THR A 28 18.32 -0.39 0.28
CA THR A 28 19.07 0.84 -0.01
C THR A 28 18.19 2.06 0.19
N MET A 29 18.83 3.23 0.29
CA MET A 29 18.16 4.52 0.35
C MET A 29 18.60 5.34 -0.87
N LEU A 30 17.65 5.91 -1.61
CA LEU A 30 17.95 6.86 -2.68
C LEU A 30 18.28 8.23 -2.07
N ASP A 31 18.98 9.08 -2.85
CA ASP A 31 19.42 10.42 -2.41
C ASP A 31 18.25 11.34 -2.00
N ASN A 32 17.05 11.10 -2.56
CA ASN A 32 15.82 11.82 -2.23
C ASN A 32 15.07 11.26 -1.02
N GLY A 33 15.65 10.28 -0.33
CA GLY A 33 15.11 9.70 0.90
C GLY A 33 14.14 8.53 0.69
N MET A 34 13.92 8.05 -0.54
CA MET A 34 13.11 6.86 -0.79
C MET A 34 13.85 5.60 -0.39
N LYS A 35 13.22 4.76 0.44
CA LYS A 35 13.72 3.44 0.78
C LYS A 35 13.35 2.45 -0.33
N VAL A 36 14.31 1.62 -0.75
CA VAL A 36 14.10 0.54 -1.72
C VAL A 36 14.48 -0.79 -1.07
N ILE A 37 13.55 -1.74 -1.10
CA ILE A 37 13.74 -3.10 -0.58
C ILE A 37 13.52 -4.07 -1.74
N VAL A 38 14.48 -4.94 -2.00
CA VAL A 38 14.41 -5.96 -3.04
C VAL A 38 14.57 -7.33 -2.44
N LYS A 39 13.62 -8.22 -2.71
CA LYS A 39 13.69 -9.64 -2.38
C LYS A 39 13.72 -10.46 -3.66
N GLU A 40 14.88 -11.05 -3.97
CA GLU A 40 15.03 -11.93 -5.11
C GLU A 40 14.34 -13.27 -4.86
N ASP A 41 13.54 -13.73 -5.83
CA ASP A 41 12.87 -15.03 -5.80
C ASP A 41 12.67 -15.55 -7.23
N HIS A 42 13.57 -16.43 -7.67
CA HIS A 42 13.64 -16.92 -9.05
C HIS A 42 12.77 -18.15 -9.33
N ARG A 43 11.82 -18.51 -8.46
CA ARG A 43 11.00 -19.71 -8.62
C ARG A 43 9.95 -19.59 -9.74
N ALA A 44 9.58 -18.38 -10.14
CA ALA A 44 8.63 -18.11 -11.22
C ALA A 44 8.95 -16.75 -11.88
N PRO A 45 8.72 -16.58 -13.20
CA PRO A 45 9.07 -15.36 -13.93
C PRO A 45 8.06 -14.20 -13.66
N VAL A 46 7.79 -13.94 -12.39
CA VAL A 46 6.86 -12.91 -11.94
C VAL A 46 7.50 -11.98 -10.92
N VAL A 47 7.01 -10.76 -10.87
CA VAL A 47 7.42 -9.75 -9.91
C VAL A 47 6.19 -9.07 -9.31
N VAL A 48 6.31 -8.73 -8.03
CA VAL A 48 5.38 -7.84 -7.31
C VAL A 48 6.13 -6.55 -7.02
N SER A 49 5.61 -5.44 -7.53
CA SER A 49 6.04 -4.08 -7.20
C SER A 49 5.06 -3.47 -6.22
N GLN A 50 5.56 -2.86 -5.16
CA GLN A 50 4.73 -2.19 -4.15
C GLN A 50 5.34 -0.84 -3.78
N VAL A 51 4.52 0.20 -3.73
CA VAL A 51 4.88 1.49 -3.14
C VAL A 51 4.05 1.70 -1.89
N TRP A 52 4.72 1.85 -0.77
CA TRP A 52 4.13 2.06 0.55
C TRP A 52 4.38 3.49 1.00
N TYR A 53 3.32 4.25 1.23
CA TYR A 53 3.38 5.58 1.84
C TYR A 53 3.10 5.49 3.33
N LYS A 54 3.94 6.12 4.15
CA LYS A 54 3.76 6.18 5.60
C LYS A 54 2.74 7.26 5.94
N VAL A 55 1.50 7.03 5.57
CA VAL A 55 0.35 7.88 5.83
C VAL A 55 -0.94 7.07 5.65
N GLY A 56 -1.89 7.26 6.55
CA GLY A 56 -3.19 6.61 6.56
C GLY A 56 -4.12 7.34 7.53
N ALA A 57 -5.21 6.69 7.93
CA ALA A 57 -6.26 7.33 8.73
C ALA A 57 -5.77 7.91 10.06
N SER A 58 -4.72 7.34 10.68
CA SER A 58 -4.18 7.87 11.94
C SER A 58 -3.42 9.21 11.81
N TYR A 59 -3.14 9.64 10.58
CA TYR A 59 -2.50 10.93 10.30
C TYR A 59 -3.51 12.04 10.08
N GLU A 60 -4.78 11.68 9.87
CA GLU A 60 -5.88 12.59 9.58
C GLU A 60 -6.32 13.36 10.83
N THR A 61 -7.02 14.46 10.60
CA THR A 61 -7.64 15.27 11.66
C THR A 61 -9.14 15.35 11.44
N ASP A 62 -9.89 15.64 12.51
CA ASP A 62 -11.31 15.91 12.42
C ASP A 62 -11.61 16.96 11.33
N GLY A 63 -12.64 16.73 10.57
CA GLY A 63 -13.05 17.55 9.43
C GLY A 63 -12.52 17.06 8.07
N ILE A 64 -11.50 16.17 8.06
CA ILE A 64 -10.95 15.58 6.82
C ILE A 64 -10.69 14.08 6.96
N THR A 65 -11.38 13.38 7.86
CA THR A 65 -11.23 11.94 8.00
C THR A 65 -11.65 11.21 6.73
N GLY A 66 -10.93 10.14 6.37
CA GLY A 66 -11.12 9.41 5.12
C GLY A 66 -10.41 10.00 3.92
N ILE A 67 -9.65 11.10 4.08
CA ILE A 67 -8.96 11.75 2.96
C ILE A 67 -7.84 10.88 2.37
N SER A 68 -7.20 10.01 3.17
CA SER A 68 -6.21 9.04 2.68
C SER A 68 -6.86 8.00 1.77
N HIS A 69 -8.04 7.50 2.15
CA HIS A 69 -8.81 6.55 1.35
C HIS A 69 -9.37 7.23 0.07
N MET A 70 -9.84 8.47 0.19
CA MET A 70 -10.25 9.25 -0.98
C MET A 70 -9.10 9.49 -1.96
N LEU A 71 -7.89 9.75 -1.45
CA LEU A 71 -6.72 9.89 -2.31
C LEU A 71 -6.34 8.55 -2.96
N GLU A 72 -6.51 7.42 -2.27
CA GLU A 72 -6.34 6.09 -2.86
C GLU A 72 -7.16 5.95 -4.15
N HIS A 73 -8.46 6.29 -4.12
CA HIS A 73 -9.32 6.30 -5.30
C HIS A 73 -8.83 7.25 -6.39
N MET A 74 -8.44 8.46 -5.99
CA MET A 74 -8.01 9.49 -6.93
C MET A 74 -6.65 9.22 -7.59
N MET A 75 -5.84 8.30 -7.05
CA MET A 75 -4.57 7.87 -7.65
C MET A 75 -4.74 7.16 -9.00
N PHE A 76 -5.96 6.75 -9.35
CA PHE A 76 -6.31 6.12 -10.62
C PHE A 76 -6.99 7.07 -11.62
N LYS A 77 -7.12 8.36 -11.27
CA LYS A 77 -7.88 9.36 -12.06
C LYS A 77 -7.02 10.24 -12.95
N GLY A 78 -5.78 9.85 -13.16
CA GLY A 78 -4.90 10.40 -14.18
C GLY A 78 -3.87 11.41 -13.69
N THR A 79 -2.86 11.54 -14.52
CA THR A 79 -1.74 12.46 -14.41
C THR A 79 -1.74 13.40 -15.62
N GLU A 80 -0.73 14.26 -15.74
CA GLU A 80 -0.53 15.02 -16.98
C GLU A 80 -0.18 14.14 -18.18
N LYS A 81 0.39 12.94 -17.93
CA LYS A 81 0.86 12.00 -18.95
C LYS A 81 -0.17 10.94 -19.31
N TYR A 82 -0.95 10.49 -18.33
CA TYR A 82 -1.91 9.40 -18.46
C TYR A 82 -3.30 9.85 -18.05
N GLY A 83 -4.31 9.52 -18.86
CA GLY A 83 -5.70 9.84 -18.57
C GLY A 83 -6.32 9.02 -17.41
N PRO A 84 -7.55 9.33 -17.02
CA PRO A 84 -8.27 8.55 -16.02
C PRO A 84 -8.38 7.07 -16.41
N ASN A 85 -8.04 6.17 -15.48
CA ASN A 85 -8.00 4.71 -15.62
C ASN A 85 -6.94 4.16 -16.60
N GLU A 86 -6.24 4.99 -17.37
CA GLU A 86 -5.23 4.55 -18.33
C GLU A 86 -4.09 3.77 -17.65
N PHE A 87 -3.75 4.12 -16.43
CA PHE A 87 -2.82 3.34 -15.61
C PHE A 87 -3.26 1.87 -15.51
N SER A 88 -4.52 1.63 -15.13
CA SER A 88 -5.11 0.30 -14.97
C SER A 88 -5.16 -0.46 -16.31
N GLU A 89 -5.48 0.23 -17.39
CA GLU A 89 -5.52 -0.32 -18.75
C GLU A 89 -4.12 -0.78 -19.17
N ILE A 90 -3.10 0.06 -19.00
CA ILE A 90 -1.70 -0.28 -19.35
C ILE A 90 -1.22 -1.49 -18.54
N ILE A 91 -1.48 -1.56 -17.24
CA ILE A 91 -1.12 -2.71 -16.41
C ILE A 91 -1.83 -3.99 -16.91
N SER A 92 -3.13 -3.90 -17.22
CA SER A 92 -3.92 -5.02 -17.73
C SER A 92 -3.44 -5.50 -19.10
N GLU A 93 -3.16 -4.59 -20.04
CA GLU A 93 -2.63 -4.89 -21.38
C GLU A 93 -1.26 -5.58 -21.32
N ASN A 94 -0.47 -5.31 -20.27
CA ASN A 94 0.79 -5.98 -19.99
C ASN A 94 0.62 -7.29 -19.18
N GLY A 95 -0.62 -7.82 -19.08
CA GLY A 95 -0.92 -9.07 -18.38
C GLY A 95 -0.81 -8.97 -16.86
N GLY A 96 -0.73 -7.74 -16.33
CA GLY A 96 -0.61 -7.46 -14.91
C GLY A 96 -1.96 -7.37 -14.21
N ARG A 97 -1.87 -7.29 -12.88
CA ARG A 97 -2.97 -6.94 -11.99
C ARG A 97 -2.47 -5.94 -10.97
N GLU A 98 -3.32 -5.01 -10.63
CA GLU A 98 -3.04 -4.01 -9.61
C GLU A 98 -4.13 -3.94 -8.55
N ASN A 99 -3.81 -3.36 -7.43
CA ASN A 99 -4.76 -2.92 -6.42
C ASN A 99 -4.08 -1.93 -5.47
N ALA A 100 -4.88 -1.36 -4.56
CA ALA A 100 -4.42 -0.50 -3.49
C ALA A 100 -5.18 -0.81 -2.21
N PHE A 101 -4.67 -0.33 -1.09
CA PHE A 101 -5.35 -0.38 0.20
C PHE A 101 -4.83 0.69 1.14
N THR A 102 -5.74 1.25 1.92
CA THR A 102 -5.45 2.21 2.99
C THR A 102 -5.65 1.55 4.34
N GLY A 103 -4.68 1.73 5.22
CA GLY A 103 -4.72 1.32 6.62
C GLY A 103 -4.74 2.52 7.57
N GLN A 104 -4.55 2.24 8.87
CA GLN A 104 -4.41 3.31 9.86
C GLN A 104 -3.11 4.11 9.65
N ASP A 105 -1.99 3.43 9.40
CA ASP A 105 -0.66 4.04 9.40
C ASP A 105 0.01 4.09 8.02
N TYR A 106 -0.63 3.54 7.01
CA TYR A 106 -0.06 3.41 5.67
C TYR A 106 -1.14 3.37 4.58
N THR A 107 -0.73 3.74 3.38
CA THR A 107 -1.45 3.49 2.12
C THR A 107 -0.48 2.83 1.15
N ALA A 108 -0.89 1.75 0.49
CA ALA A 108 -0.03 1.00 -0.40
C ALA A 108 -0.70 0.71 -1.73
N TYR A 109 0.11 0.69 -2.77
CA TYR A 109 -0.25 0.37 -4.15
C TYR A 109 0.63 -0.77 -4.63
N PHE A 110 0.07 -1.71 -5.37
CA PHE A 110 0.86 -2.84 -5.85
C PHE A 110 0.44 -3.30 -7.24
N GLN A 111 1.43 -3.81 -7.99
CA GLN A 111 1.24 -4.47 -9.26
C GLN A 111 1.90 -5.84 -9.21
N ARG A 112 1.25 -6.81 -9.84
CA ARG A 112 1.82 -8.14 -10.11
C ARG A 112 1.92 -8.30 -11.61
N LEU A 113 3.14 -8.55 -12.11
CA LEU A 113 3.47 -8.56 -13.53
C LEU A 113 4.41 -9.72 -13.86
N GLU A 114 4.51 -10.06 -15.14
CA GLU A 114 5.68 -10.78 -15.66
C GLU A 114 6.92 -9.87 -15.51
N LYS A 115 8.07 -10.44 -15.14
CA LYS A 115 9.27 -9.71 -14.72
C LYS A 115 9.79 -8.68 -15.72
N SER A 116 9.67 -8.94 -17.04
CA SER A 116 10.12 -8.00 -18.07
C SER A 116 9.28 -6.72 -18.14
N ARG A 117 8.12 -6.71 -17.49
CA ARG A 117 7.18 -5.57 -17.43
C ARG A 117 7.39 -4.68 -16.21
N LEU A 118 8.32 -5.02 -15.32
CA LEU A 118 8.62 -4.20 -14.13
C LEU A 118 8.92 -2.73 -14.47
N PRO A 119 9.70 -2.38 -15.52
CA PRO A 119 9.96 -0.98 -15.86
C PRO A 119 8.68 -0.15 -16.06
N ILE A 120 7.64 -0.73 -16.67
CA ILE A 120 6.35 -0.08 -16.88
C ILE A 120 5.68 0.27 -15.54
N ALA A 121 5.67 -0.67 -14.61
CA ALA A 121 5.09 -0.43 -13.28
C ALA A 121 5.85 0.68 -12.53
N LEU A 122 7.18 0.70 -12.61
CA LEU A 122 8.00 1.72 -11.94
C LEU A 122 7.80 3.11 -12.57
N GLU A 123 7.70 3.20 -13.90
CA GLU A 123 7.39 4.44 -14.60
C GLU A 123 6.04 5.02 -14.17
N LEU A 124 4.99 4.19 -14.20
CA LEU A 124 3.64 4.60 -13.83
C LEU A 124 3.55 5.02 -12.36
N GLU A 125 4.18 4.27 -11.44
CA GLU A 125 4.21 4.60 -10.01
C GLU A 125 4.98 5.89 -9.72
N ALA A 126 6.11 6.11 -10.40
CA ALA A 126 6.89 7.32 -10.25
C ALA A 126 6.12 8.54 -10.77
N ASP A 127 5.40 8.40 -11.89
CA ASP A 127 4.58 9.47 -12.44
C ASP A 127 3.43 9.84 -11.49
N ARG A 128 2.61 8.89 -11.07
CA ARG A 128 1.47 9.20 -10.19
C ARG A 128 1.88 9.64 -8.78
N MET A 129 3.11 9.36 -8.33
CA MET A 129 3.61 9.85 -7.05
C MET A 129 3.64 11.38 -6.96
N ARG A 130 3.87 12.10 -8.07
CA ARG A 130 4.06 13.56 -8.07
C ARG A 130 3.26 14.35 -9.11
N ASN A 131 2.65 13.68 -10.08
CA ASN A 131 2.07 14.33 -11.26
C ASN A 131 0.55 14.13 -11.40
N LEU A 132 -0.16 13.72 -10.31
CA LEU A 132 -1.63 13.67 -10.34
C LEU A 132 -2.21 15.05 -10.66
N THR A 133 -3.15 15.09 -11.58
CA THR A 133 -3.87 16.32 -11.94
C THR A 133 -4.97 16.67 -10.95
N LEU A 134 -5.53 15.67 -10.29
CA LEU A 134 -6.62 15.78 -9.32
C LEU A 134 -7.74 16.71 -9.83
N PRO A 135 -8.44 16.32 -10.92
CA PRO A 135 -9.53 17.13 -11.48
C PRO A 135 -10.70 17.16 -10.50
N GLU A 136 -11.26 18.34 -10.26
CA GLU A 136 -12.39 18.50 -9.32
C GLU A 136 -13.63 17.71 -9.76
N ALA A 137 -13.89 17.63 -11.07
CA ALA A 137 -15.00 16.86 -11.59
C ALA A 137 -14.88 15.34 -11.28
N GLU A 138 -13.67 14.76 -11.35
CA GLU A 138 -13.44 13.39 -10.95
C GLU A 138 -13.50 13.20 -9.44
N PHE A 139 -12.98 14.16 -8.67
CA PHE A 139 -13.08 14.17 -7.22
C PHE A 139 -14.55 14.12 -6.75
N LEU A 140 -15.44 14.93 -7.34
CA LEU A 140 -16.85 14.93 -6.96
C LEU A 140 -17.53 13.59 -7.24
N LYS A 141 -17.22 12.95 -8.38
CA LYS A 141 -17.74 11.61 -8.71
C LYS A 141 -17.23 10.55 -7.71
N GLU A 142 -15.92 10.57 -7.42
CA GLU A 142 -15.35 9.61 -6.47
C GLU A 142 -15.82 9.83 -5.04
N ARG A 143 -16.13 11.07 -4.64
CA ARG A 143 -16.74 11.35 -3.35
C ARG A 143 -18.12 10.69 -3.21
N ASP A 144 -18.91 10.69 -4.28
CA ASP A 144 -20.17 9.96 -4.31
C ASP A 144 -19.96 8.44 -4.24
N VAL A 145 -18.94 7.90 -4.95
CA VAL A 145 -18.55 6.49 -4.86
C VAL A 145 -18.15 6.10 -3.45
N VAL A 146 -17.26 6.87 -2.80
CA VAL A 146 -16.81 6.62 -1.42
C VAL A 146 -17.98 6.74 -0.43
N THR A 147 -18.91 7.67 -0.67
CA THR A 147 -20.15 7.81 0.13
C THR A 147 -20.99 6.53 0.07
N GLU A 148 -21.20 5.97 -1.13
CA GLU A 148 -21.95 4.71 -1.30
C GLU A 148 -21.17 3.51 -0.76
N GLU A 149 -19.85 3.51 -0.92
CA GLU A 149 -19.01 2.46 -0.33
C GLU A 149 -19.13 2.45 1.20
N ARG A 150 -19.10 3.63 1.83
CA ARG A 150 -19.31 3.74 3.29
C ARG A 150 -20.67 3.18 3.70
N ARG A 151 -21.75 3.50 2.97
CA ARG A 151 -23.06 2.92 3.24
C ARG A 151 -23.03 1.41 3.18
N MET A 152 -22.56 0.85 2.07
CA MET A 152 -22.53 -0.60 1.83
C MET A 152 -21.60 -1.36 2.78
N ARG A 153 -20.45 -0.79 3.15
CA ARG A 153 -19.43 -1.48 3.95
C ARG A 153 -19.57 -1.26 5.44
N THR A 154 -20.19 -0.16 5.86
CA THR A 154 -20.29 0.22 7.27
C THR A 154 -21.75 0.36 7.73
N GLU A 155 -22.52 1.27 7.13
CA GLU A 155 -23.86 1.62 7.65
C GLU A 155 -24.87 0.48 7.48
N ASP A 156 -24.83 -0.23 6.34
CA ASP A 156 -25.71 -1.39 6.06
C ASP A 156 -25.24 -2.69 6.71
N LYS A 157 -24.10 -2.66 7.43
CA LYS A 157 -23.55 -3.86 8.10
C LYS A 157 -23.47 -3.65 9.62
N PRO A 158 -24.38 -4.27 10.40
CA PRO A 158 -24.40 -4.10 11.85
C PRO A 158 -23.07 -4.41 12.54
N THR A 159 -22.33 -5.43 12.08
CA THR A 159 -21.02 -5.77 12.64
C THR A 159 -19.96 -4.72 12.39
N SER A 160 -19.95 -4.10 11.19
CA SER A 160 -19.01 -3.04 10.86
C SER A 160 -19.34 -1.75 11.62
N LEU A 161 -20.63 -1.41 11.70
CA LEU A 161 -21.10 -0.26 12.47
C LEU A 161 -20.78 -0.41 13.95
N THR A 162 -21.00 -1.61 14.53
CA THR A 162 -20.65 -1.90 15.93
C THR A 162 -19.14 -1.76 16.15
N TYR A 163 -18.31 -2.25 15.22
CA TYR A 163 -16.85 -2.13 15.32
C TYR A 163 -16.40 -0.66 15.25
N GLU A 164 -16.98 0.13 14.35
CA GLU A 164 -16.70 1.57 14.24
C GLU A 164 -17.03 2.29 15.55
N GLN A 165 -18.22 2.06 16.12
CA GLN A 165 -18.64 2.64 17.39
C GLN A 165 -17.76 2.16 18.56
N PHE A 166 -17.35 0.88 18.54
CA PHE A 166 -16.40 0.35 19.52
C PHE A 166 -15.07 1.10 19.46
N MET A 167 -14.47 1.28 18.28
CA MET A 167 -13.20 1.99 18.12
C MET A 167 -13.33 3.46 18.56
N ALA A 168 -14.42 4.14 18.19
CA ALA A 168 -14.70 5.52 18.58
C ALA A 168 -14.88 5.67 20.10
N THR A 169 -15.38 4.65 20.78
CA THR A 169 -15.58 4.63 22.25
C THR A 169 -14.28 4.22 22.98
N ALA A 170 -13.54 3.24 22.44
CA ALA A 170 -12.33 2.71 23.06
C ALA A 170 -11.19 3.73 23.06
N PHE A 171 -11.04 4.49 21.98
CA PHE A 171 -9.98 5.48 21.82
C PHE A 171 -10.54 6.91 21.87
N GLN A 172 -10.11 7.70 22.85
CA GLN A 172 -10.53 9.10 23.01
C GLN A 172 -9.55 10.10 22.40
N THR A 173 -8.25 9.82 22.53
CA THR A 173 -7.20 10.72 22.09
C THR A 173 -6.32 10.11 21.00
N SER A 174 -6.28 8.79 20.89
CA SER A 174 -5.59 8.13 19.80
C SER A 174 -6.37 8.32 18.49
N PRO A 175 -5.71 8.72 17.39
CA PRO A 175 -6.37 8.87 16.10
C PRO A 175 -6.92 7.55 15.53
N TYR A 176 -6.66 6.42 16.15
CA TYR A 176 -7.25 5.13 15.80
C TYR A 176 -8.76 5.05 16.03
N HIS A 177 -9.37 6.09 16.64
CA HIS A 177 -10.82 6.23 16.67
C HIS A 177 -11.43 6.64 15.32
N HIS A 178 -10.62 7.17 14.38
CA HIS A 178 -11.09 7.51 13.04
C HIS A 178 -11.32 6.25 12.21
N PRO A 179 -12.46 6.08 11.56
CA PRO A 179 -12.65 5.03 10.56
C PRO A 179 -11.79 5.31 9.32
N ILE A 180 -11.20 4.25 8.76
CA ILE A 180 -10.32 4.40 7.58
C ILE A 180 -11.06 5.04 6.41
N ILE A 181 -12.33 4.69 6.22
CA ILE A 181 -13.17 5.29 5.16
C ILE A 181 -13.56 6.75 5.46
N GLY A 182 -13.40 7.20 6.70
CA GLY A 182 -13.79 8.52 7.19
C GLY A 182 -15.22 8.58 7.75
N TRP A 183 -15.48 9.60 8.55
CA TRP A 183 -16.85 9.93 8.98
C TRP A 183 -17.66 10.47 7.82
N MET A 184 -18.94 10.12 7.76
CA MET A 184 -19.85 10.54 6.66
C MET A 184 -19.90 12.07 6.49
N ASP A 185 -19.89 12.81 7.60
CA ASP A 185 -19.92 14.28 7.57
C ASP A 185 -18.65 14.85 6.95
N ASP A 186 -17.48 14.32 7.32
CA ASP A 186 -16.20 14.74 6.76
C ASP A 186 -16.12 14.43 5.26
N ILE A 187 -16.53 13.22 4.82
CA ILE A 187 -16.57 12.83 3.41
C ILE A 187 -17.37 13.81 2.57
N ARG A 188 -18.47 14.34 3.12
CA ARG A 188 -19.35 15.30 2.42
C ARG A 188 -18.78 16.71 2.37
N ASN A 189 -17.93 17.07 3.32
CA ASN A 189 -17.54 18.46 3.56
C ASN A 189 -16.11 18.80 3.12
N TYR A 190 -15.15 17.86 3.11
CA TYR A 190 -13.81 18.19 2.60
C TYR A 190 -13.82 18.45 1.09
N ASP A 191 -12.91 19.29 0.64
CA ASP A 191 -12.87 19.75 -0.74
C ASP A 191 -11.60 19.26 -1.49
N ILE A 192 -11.53 19.57 -2.79
CA ILE A 192 -10.39 19.21 -3.62
C ILE A 192 -9.08 19.86 -3.15
N GLN A 193 -9.12 20.99 -2.44
CA GLN A 193 -7.92 21.66 -1.94
C GLN A 193 -7.34 20.92 -0.72
N ASP A 194 -8.21 20.33 0.11
CA ASP A 194 -7.80 19.44 1.20
C ASP A 194 -7.05 18.25 0.63
N LEU A 195 -7.61 17.59 -0.39
CA LEU A 195 -7.00 16.46 -1.06
C LEU A 195 -5.66 16.82 -1.72
N ARG A 196 -5.59 17.96 -2.42
CA ARG A 196 -4.35 18.44 -3.03
C ARG A 196 -3.26 18.76 -2.00
N ARG A 197 -3.64 19.31 -0.83
CA ARG A 197 -2.71 19.52 0.28
C ARG A 197 -2.18 18.19 0.82
N TRP A 198 -3.09 17.23 1.02
CA TRP A 198 -2.75 15.89 1.49
C TRP A 198 -1.78 15.18 0.56
N TYR A 199 -2.08 15.15 -0.73
CA TYR A 199 -1.22 14.58 -1.76
C TYR A 199 0.17 15.22 -1.78
N ARG A 200 0.25 16.54 -1.86
CA ARG A 200 1.54 17.25 -1.91
C ARG A 200 2.42 16.99 -0.70
N MET A 201 1.82 16.85 0.48
CA MET A 201 2.55 16.61 1.73
C MET A 201 3.06 15.18 1.81
N TRP A 202 2.20 14.20 1.60
CA TRP A 202 2.47 12.83 1.98
C TRP A 202 2.96 11.91 0.85
N TYR A 203 2.62 12.21 -0.41
CA TYR A 203 2.99 11.39 -1.56
C TYR A 203 4.31 11.88 -2.15
N ALA A 204 5.41 11.52 -1.51
CA ALA A 204 6.75 11.93 -1.85
C ALA A 204 7.76 10.82 -1.56
N PRO A 205 8.92 10.80 -2.26
CA PRO A 205 9.90 9.75 -2.11
C PRO A 205 10.40 9.57 -0.68
N ASN A 206 10.61 10.65 0.07
CA ASN A 206 11.07 10.59 1.46
C ASN A 206 10.01 10.11 2.47
N ASN A 207 8.78 9.86 2.02
CA ASN A 207 7.71 9.23 2.80
C ASN A 207 7.31 7.87 2.22
N ALA A 208 8.03 7.37 1.21
CA ALA A 208 7.68 6.16 0.49
C ALA A 208 8.76 5.08 0.65
N THR A 209 8.30 3.82 0.60
CA THR A 209 9.15 2.64 0.48
C THR A 209 8.73 1.86 -0.75
N LEU A 210 9.65 1.64 -1.68
CA LEU A 210 9.48 0.74 -2.81
C LEU A 210 9.90 -0.67 -2.38
N VAL A 211 9.01 -1.64 -2.54
CA VAL A 211 9.28 -3.05 -2.26
C VAL A 211 9.10 -3.85 -3.54
N ILE A 212 10.15 -4.51 -3.99
CA ILE A 212 10.13 -5.38 -5.17
C ILE A 212 10.45 -6.80 -4.73
N ALA A 213 9.57 -7.74 -5.06
CA ALA A 213 9.79 -9.16 -4.78
C ALA A 213 9.48 -10.01 -6.02
N GLY A 214 10.38 -10.93 -6.38
CA GLY A 214 10.19 -11.83 -7.52
C GLY A 214 11.49 -12.14 -8.27
N ASP A 215 11.32 -12.55 -9.53
CA ASP A 215 12.43 -12.95 -10.40
C ASP A 215 13.16 -11.73 -10.97
N VAL A 216 13.98 -11.12 -10.13
CA VAL A 216 14.72 -9.89 -10.42
C VAL A 216 16.11 -9.95 -9.80
N GLU A 217 17.03 -9.15 -10.35
CA GLU A 217 18.35 -8.89 -9.79
C GLU A 217 18.30 -7.55 -9.01
N ALA A 218 18.71 -7.55 -7.76
CA ALA A 218 18.62 -6.39 -6.88
C ALA A 218 19.35 -5.16 -7.44
N THR A 219 20.52 -5.35 -8.05
CA THR A 219 21.29 -4.27 -8.67
C THR A 219 20.56 -3.62 -9.83
N ALA A 220 19.87 -4.40 -10.66
CA ALA A 220 19.08 -3.91 -11.78
C ALA A 220 17.83 -3.13 -11.29
N VAL A 221 17.15 -3.66 -10.28
CA VAL A 221 16.00 -2.98 -9.66
C VAL A 221 16.41 -1.63 -9.06
N ILE A 222 17.53 -1.58 -8.32
CA ILE A 222 18.03 -0.34 -7.73
C ILE A 222 18.39 0.68 -8.81
N ALA A 223 18.95 0.25 -9.93
CA ALA A 223 19.25 1.15 -11.06
C ALA A 223 17.96 1.74 -11.65
N MET A 224 16.94 0.91 -11.92
CA MET A 224 15.63 1.36 -12.39
C MET A 224 14.93 2.29 -11.37
N ALA A 225 14.99 1.95 -10.08
CA ALA A 225 14.43 2.80 -9.03
C ALA A 225 15.12 4.19 -9.01
N LYS A 226 16.43 4.27 -9.19
CA LYS A 226 17.16 5.54 -9.30
C LYS A 226 16.75 6.32 -10.55
N GLU A 227 16.53 5.65 -11.67
CA GLU A 227 16.10 6.27 -12.93
C GLU A 227 14.71 6.91 -12.79
N HIS A 228 13.71 6.13 -12.31
CA HIS A 228 12.31 6.58 -12.26
C HIS A 228 12.00 7.47 -11.05
N PHE A 229 12.46 7.11 -9.87
CA PHE A 229 12.11 7.82 -8.62
C PHE A 229 13.18 8.83 -8.19
N GLY A 230 14.45 8.65 -8.61
CA GLY A 230 15.55 9.55 -8.23
C GLY A 230 15.32 11.04 -8.54
N PRO A 231 14.73 11.40 -9.69
CA PRO A 231 14.43 12.79 -10.03
C PRO A 231 13.32 13.43 -9.18
N LEU A 232 12.50 12.62 -8.48
CA LEU A 232 11.37 13.14 -7.72
C LEU A 232 11.84 13.89 -6.47
N LYS A 233 11.24 15.06 -6.25
CA LYS A 233 11.60 15.92 -5.12
C LYS A 233 10.93 15.44 -3.83
N PRO A 234 11.66 15.42 -2.71
CA PRO A 234 11.08 15.17 -1.39
C PRO A 234 10.10 16.27 -0.98
N SER A 235 9.17 15.94 -0.09
CA SER A 235 8.27 16.89 0.56
C SER A 235 8.80 17.32 1.92
N THR A 236 8.34 18.48 2.40
CA THR A 236 8.42 18.81 3.83
C THR A 236 7.30 18.04 4.53
N LEU A 237 7.68 17.05 5.32
CA LEU A 237 6.75 16.23 6.08
C LEU A 237 6.45 16.88 7.43
N GLU A 238 5.18 16.92 7.78
CA GLU A 238 4.70 17.40 9.07
C GLU A 238 3.93 16.27 9.79
N PRO A 239 4.65 15.25 10.31
CA PRO A 239 4.00 14.13 10.98
C PRO A 239 3.25 14.61 12.22
N PRO A 240 2.06 14.05 12.51
CA PRO A 240 1.31 14.41 13.68
C PRO A 240 2.12 14.11 14.94
N LYS A 241 1.95 14.96 15.96
CA LYS A 241 2.60 14.74 17.25
C LYS A 241 2.03 13.47 17.89
N SER A 242 2.92 12.62 18.42
CA SER A 242 2.53 11.43 19.16
C SER A 242 1.59 11.80 20.31
N ARG A 243 0.46 11.11 20.41
CA ARG A 243 -0.50 11.24 21.51
C ARG A 243 -0.52 9.97 22.33
N LYS A 244 -0.68 10.11 23.62
CA LYS A 244 -0.96 8.97 24.51
C LYS A 244 -2.45 8.89 24.75
N GLU A 245 -2.99 7.68 24.68
CA GLU A 245 -4.38 7.45 25.03
C GLU A 245 -4.61 7.82 26.51
N VAL A 246 -5.74 8.43 26.82
CA VAL A 246 -6.11 8.75 28.20
C VAL A 246 -6.40 7.47 28.98
N LYS A 247 -6.04 7.47 30.28
CA LYS A 247 -6.31 6.34 31.16
C LYS A 247 -7.83 6.13 31.27
N GLN A 248 -8.28 4.93 31.00
CA GLN A 248 -9.67 4.55 31.24
C GLN A 248 -9.92 4.46 32.76
N LEU A 249 -10.88 5.23 33.26
CA LEU A 249 -11.21 5.31 34.69
C LEU A 249 -12.48 4.53 35.05
N GLY A 250 -13.21 4.00 34.08
CA GLY A 250 -14.43 3.23 34.24
C GLY A 250 -14.81 2.46 32.98
N PRO A 251 -15.86 1.63 33.01
CA PRO A 251 -16.36 0.94 31.83
C PRO A 251 -16.82 1.96 30.78
N ARG A 252 -16.68 1.61 29.50
CA ARG A 252 -17.25 2.29 28.37
C ARG A 252 -18.10 1.27 27.62
N GLU A 253 -19.31 1.63 27.29
CA GLU A 253 -20.29 0.78 26.63
C GLU A 253 -20.67 1.35 25.27
N VAL A 254 -20.95 0.45 24.30
CA VAL A 254 -21.40 0.76 22.94
C VAL A 254 -22.78 0.16 22.71
#